data_8f132e50bbc57cdf29afa613a6da88d6
#
_entry.id   8f132e50bbc57cdf29afa613a6da88d6
#
_cell.length_a   1.000
_cell.length_b   1.000
_cell.length_c   1.000
_cell.angle_alpha   90.00
_cell.angle_beta   90.00
_cell.angle_gamma   90.00
#
_symmetry.space_group_name_H-M   'P 1'
#
loop_
_entity.id
_entity.type
_entity.pdbx_description
1 polymer ?
#
loop_
_entity_poly.entity_id
_entity_poly.type
_entity_poly.pdbx_seq_one_letter_code
_entity_poly.pdbx_strand_id
1 'polypeptide(L)'
;MRISIQDTKIRRIICVIIVIAVAFAIFFVIKNHKQNEVIAANVHKLEDMEKQSIVENQAAIKQIERIQSIDENNLENADFRKVFEGCVIAGDSITEGVEGYGYLDKDVAVFERGVSIASEKGVIKRAIALKPNILFLSFGLNDLELYNGNAKKFVAAYAKLVKKIRKKLPDTKICINSVLPATKKKARKKPALKAAGKFNRATRAFCKKEGITFIDHTDMVRAHPQWYEPDGQHFISEFYPRWLYKMAKESGLI
;
A
#
# COMPACT_ATOMS: atom_id res chain seq x y z
N MET A 1 -86.48 32.50 10.78
CA MET A 1 -85.69 31.96 9.65
C MET A 1 -85.41 30.53 10.00
N ARG A 2 -86.18 29.53 9.47
CA ARG A 2 -86.03 28.08 9.75
C ARG A 2 -84.97 27.60 8.79
N ILE A 3 -83.75 27.34 9.31
CA ILE A 3 -82.76 26.57 8.56
C ILE A 3 -83.32 25.14 8.48
N SER A 4 -83.62 24.74 7.27
CA SER A 4 -84.20 23.37 7.03
C SER A 4 -83.19 22.30 7.49
N ILE A 5 -83.74 21.26 8.15
CA ILE A 5 -82.96 20.03 8.53
C ILE A 5 -82.23 19.42 7.33
N GLN A 6 -82.76 19.64 6.14
CA GLN A 6 -82.22 19.21 4.86
C GLN A 6 -80.90 19.93 4.50
N ASP A 7 -80.78 21.23 4.80
CA ASP A 7 -79.54 22.04 4.57
C ASP A 7 -78.38 21.62 5.49
N THR A 8 -78.72 21.21 6.70
CA THR A 8 -77.69 20.74 7.69
C THR A 8 -77.13 19.35 7.30
N LYS A 9 -77.94 18.47 6.72
CA LYS A 9 -77.49 17.15 6.21
C LYS A 9 -76.58 17.31 4.99
N ILE A 10 -76.96 18.15 4.05
CA ILE A 10 -76.16 18.47 2.82
C ILE A 10 -74.79 19.06 3.21
N ARG A 11 -74.73 20.03 4.12
CA ARG A 11 -73.49 20.59 4.62
C ARG A 11 -72.57 19.56 5.28
N ARG A 12 -73.14 18.64 6.06
CA ARG A 12 -72.35 17.52 6.68
C ARG A 12 -71.78 16.61 5.61
N ILE A 13 -72.52 16.25 4.57
CA ILE A 13 -72.07 15.41 3.46
C ILE A 13 -70.92 16.11 2.71
N ILE A 14 -71.08 17.40 2.41
CA ILE A 14 -70.03 18.20 1.75
C ILE A 14 -68.75 18.24 2.60
N CYS A 15 -68.84 18.48 3.92
CA CYS A 15 -67.69 18.47 4.81
C CYS A 15 -66.99 17.11 4.83
N VAL A 16 -67.74 16.01 4.82
CA VAL A 16 -67.13 14.65 4.78
C VAL A 16 -66.41 14.41 3.45
N ILE A 17 -67.01 14.84 2.31
CA ILE A 17 -66.35 14.70 1.01
C ILE A 17 -65.06 15.50 0.94
N ILE A 18 -65.06 16.75 1.49
CA ILE A 18 -63.88 17.59 1.54
C ILE A 18 -62.77 16.91 2.40
N VAL A 19 -63.11 16.36 3.57
CA VAL A 19 -62.16 15.68 4.44
C VAL A 19 -61.56 14.45 3.75
N ILE A 20 -62.37 13.67 3.04
CA ILE A 20 -61.91 12.51 2.26
C ILE A 20 -60.98 12.95 1.12
N ALA A 21 -61.33 14.01 0.38
CA ALA A 21 -60.51 14.56 -0.69
C ALA A 21 -59.11 15.07 -0.18
N VAL A 22 -59.11 15.79 0.94
CA VAL A 22 -57.90 16.25 1.59
C VAL A 22 -57.04 15.07 2.08
N ALA A 23 -57.65 14.06 2.72
CA ALA A 23 -56.92 12.85 3.15
C ALA A 23 -56.30 12.12 1.96
N PHE A 24 -57.01 12.03 0.84
CA PHE A 24 -56.53 11.38 -0.38
C PHE A 24 -55.35 12.20 -1.01
N ALA A 25 -55.45 13.51 -1.04
CA ALA A 25 -54.39 14.35 -1.51
C ALA A 25 -53.13 14.24 -0.64
N ILE A 26 -53.28 14.23 0.69
CA ILE A 26 -52.16 14.02 1.62
C ILE A 26 -51.51 12.63 1.39
N PHE A 27 -52.35 11.58 1.27
CA PHE A 27 -51.85 10.25 0.99
C PHE A 27 -51.05 10.19 -0.31
N PHE A 28 -51.53 10.86 -1.38
CA PHE A 28 -50.84 10.91 -2.66
C PHE A 28 -49.50 11.66 -2.58
N VAL A 29 -49.44 12.78 -1.84
CA VAL A 29 -48.20 13.54 -1.60
C VAL A 29 -47.19 12.69 -0.84
N ILE A 30 -47.60 12.02 0.23
CA ILE A 30 -46.71 11.13 1.02
C ILE A 30 -46.19 9.96 0.18
N LYS A 31 -47.07 9.35 -0.65
CA LYS A 31 -46.68 8.26 -1.54
C LYS A 31 -45.66 8.71 -2.57
N ASN A 32 -45.86 9.88 -3.21
CA ASN A 32 -44.89 10.45 -4.17
C ASN A 32 -43.58 10.82 -3.51
N HIS A 33 -43.61 11.39 -2.30
CA HIS A 33 -42.40 11.71 -1.55
C HIS A 33 -41.55 10.47 -1.29
N LYS A 34 -42.15 9.37 -0.77
CA LYS A 34 -41.45 8.10 -0.55
C LYS A 34 -40.90 7.51 -1.84
N GLN A 35 -41.62 7.63 -2.94
CA GLN A 35 -41.16 7.10 -4.24
C GLN A 35 -39.93 7.91 -4.75
N ASN A 36 -39.93 9.23 -4.57
CA ASN A 36 -38.81 10.08 -4.93
C ASN A 36 -37.57 9.81 -4.07
N GLU A 37 -37.74 9.54 -2.78
CA GLU A 37 -36.62 9.14 -1.89
C GLU A 37 -35.99 7.81 -2.35
N VAL A 38 -36.79 6.82 -2.73
CA VAL A 38 -36.31 5.55 -3.25
C VAL A 38 -35.56 5.73 -4.57
N ILE A 39 -36.08 6.58 -5.47
CA ILE A 39 -35.42 6.89 -6.74
C ILE A 39 -34.08 7.58 -6.47
N ALA A 40 -34.04 8.59 -5.60
CA ALA A 40 -32.80 9.29 -5.26
C ALA A 40 -31.75 8.35 -4.66
N ALA A 41 -32.14 7.45 -3.76
CA ALA A 41 -31.25 6.45 -3.17
C ALA A 41 -30.70 5.47 -4.23
N ASN A 42 -31.53 5.06 -5.19
CA ASN A 42 -31.08 4.16 -6.27
C ASN A 42 -30.15 4.88 -7.26
N VAL A 43 -30.39 6.13 -7.57
CA VAL A 43 -29.51 6.96 -8.42
C VAL A 43 -28.14 7.07 -7.75
N HIS A 44 -28.10 7.44 -6.46
CA HIS A 44 -26.84 7.55 -5.71
C HIS A 44 -26.08 6.21 -5.71
N LYS A 45 -26.79 5.10 -5.52
CA LYS A 45 -26.16 3.77 -5.57
C LYS A 45 -25.56 3.44 -6.94
N LEU A 46 -26.24 3.82 -8.03
CA LEU A 46 -25.74 3.62 -9.39
C LEU A 46 -24.50 4.50 -9.67
N GLU A 47 -24.50 5.75 -9.21
CA GLU A 47 -23.34 6.64 -9.30
C GLU A 47 -22.13 6.10 -8.53
N ASP A 48 -22.34 5.53 -7.34
CA ASP A 48 -21.27 4.92 -6.55
C ASP A 48 -20.71 3.67 -7.24
N MET A 49 -21.58 2.83 -7.82
CA MET A 49 -21.16 1.65 -8.60
C MET A 49 -20.39 2.04 -9.86
N GLU A 50 -20.79 3.11 -10.55
CA GLU A 50 -20.09 3.65 -11.73
C GLU A 50 -18.69 4.17 -11.34
N LYS A 51 -18.59 4.95 -10.26
CA LYS A 51 -17.32 5.46 -9.75
C LYS A 51 -16.38 4.31 -9.36
N GLN A 52 -16.89 3.28 -8.68
CA GLN A 52 -16.10 2.10 -8.31
C GLN A 52 -15.59 1.37 -9.55
N SER A 53 -16.44 1.15 -10.56
CA SER A 53 -16.05 0.51 -11.83
C SER A 53 -14.96 1.30 -12.57
N ILE A 54 -15.05 2.64 -12.59
CA ILE A 54 -14.02 3.50 -13.20
C ILE A 54 -12.68 3.34 -12.48
N VAL A 55 -12.67 3.35 -11.14
CA VAL A 55 -11.45 3.19 -10.34
C VAL A 55 -10.81 1.81 -10.57
N GLU A 56 -11.62 0.76 -10.59
CA GLU A 56 -11.16 -0.62 -10.85
C GLU A 56 -10.55 -0.75 -12.26
N ASN A 57 -11.19 -0.18 -13.28
CA ASN A 57 -10.70 -0.17 -14.65
C ASN A 57 -9.39 0.61 -14.78
N GLN A 58 -9.27 1.77 -14.14
CA GLN A 58 -8.04 2.56 -14.13
C GLN A 58 -6.89 1.81 -13.46
N ALA A 59 -7.15 1.11 -12.34
CA ALA A 59 -6.16 0.28 -11.67
C ALA A 59 -5.69 -0.88 -12.55
N ALA A 60 -6.60 -1.53 -13.27
CA ALA A 60 -6.28 -2.61 -14.21
C ALA A 60 -5.44 -2.12 -15.40
N ILE A 61 -5.79 -0.97 -15.99
CA ILE A 61 -5.02 -0.34 -17.07
C ILE A 61 -3.60 -0.04 -16.59
N LYS A 62 -3.46 0.58 -15.41
CA LYS A 62 -2.14 0.90 -14.83
C LYS A 62 -1.29 -0.35 -14.59
N GLN A 63 -1.91 -1.45 -14.18
CA GLN A 63 -1.21 -2.72 -14.00
C GLN A 63 -0.73 -3.30 -15.35
N ILE A 64 -1.56 -3.25 -16.39
CA ILE A 64 -1.18 -3.69 -17.74
C ILE A 64 0.01 -2.86 -18.26
N GLU A 65 -0.04 -1.55 -18.08
CA GLU A 65 1.06 -0.65 -18.50
C GLU A 65 2.37 -0.95 -17.78
N ARG A 66 2.32 -1.28 -16.48
CA ARG A 66 3.50 -1.71 -15.71
C ARG A 66 4.07 -3.02 -16.23
N ILE A 67 3.21 -4.02 -16.51
CA ILE A 67 3.63 -5.31 -17.07
C ILE A 67 4.31 -5.09 -18.43
N GLN A 68 3.74 -4.24 -19.29
CA GLN A 68 4.31 -3.92 -20.61
C GLN A 68 5.64 -3.15 -20.52
N SER A 69 5.92 -2.50 -19.40
CA SER A 69 7.17 -1.75 -19.19
C SER A 69 8.35 -2.64 -18.78
N ILE A 70 8.12 -3.94 -18.58
CA ILE A 70 9.15 -4.91 -18.16
C ILE A 70 9.23 -6.06 -19.14
N ASP A 71 10.42 -6.27 -19.69
CA ASP A 71 10.83 -7.53 -20.33
C ASP A 71 11.72 -8.29 -19.34
N GLU A 72 11.27 -9.46 -18.87
CA GLU A 72 12.01 -10.30 -17.92
C GLU A 72 13.38 -10.74 -18.46
N ASN A 73 13.52 -10.85 -19.78
CA ASN A 73 14.77 -11.21 -20.44
C ASN A 73 15.73 -10.02 -20.62
N ASN A 74 15.23 -8.78 -20.44
CA ASN A 74 15.99 -7.54 -20.65
C ASN A 74 15.69 -6.50 -19.57
N LEU A 75 15.88 -6.89 -18.31
CA LEU A 75 15.57 -6.03 -17.16
C LEU A 75 16.44 -4.77 -17.07
N GLU A 76 17.59 -4.75 -17.72
CA GLU A 76 18.49 -3.59 -17.73
C GLU A 76 17.88 -2.39 -18.46
N ASN A 77 16.97 -2.66 -19.42
CA ASN A 77 16.25 -1.63 -20.18
C ASN A 77 14.80 -1.44 -19.72
N ALA A 78 14.40 -2.05 -18.59
CA ALA A 78 13.05 -1.92 -18.06
C ALA A 78 12.79 -0.50 -17.51
N ASP A 79 11.60 0.04 -17.76
CA ASP A 79 11.18 1.32 -17.19
C ASP A 79 10.67 1.14 -15.75
N PHE A 80 11.60 0.99 -14.82
CA PHE A 80 11.27 0.87 -13.39
C PHE A 80 10.61 2.13 -12.81
N ARG A 81 10.81 3.32 -13.40
CA ARG A 81 10.10 4.54 -12.96
C ARG A 81 8.60 4.39 -13.13
N LYS A 82 8.18 3.88 -14.28
CA LYS A 82 6.76 3.60 -14.55
C LYS A 82 6.22 2.49 -13.64
N VAL A 83 6.98 1.42 -13.44
CA VAL A 83 6.57 0.30 -12.58
C VAL A 83 6.35 0.73 -11.15
N PHE A 84 7.27 1.51 -10.57
CA PHE A 84 7.23 1.96 -9.16
C PHE A 84 6.51 3.29 -8.95
N GLU A 85 5.79 3.79 -9.95
CA GLU A 85 4.98 4.99 -9.80
C GLU A 85 3.97 4.86 -8.65
N GLY A 86 3.99 5.82 -7.72
CA GLY A 86 3.17 5.81 -6.51
C GLY A 86 3.66 4.83 -5.43
N CYS A 87 4.87 4.28 -5.57
CA CYS A 87 5.53 3.48 -4.55
C CYS A 87 6.67 4.27 -3.89
N VAL A 88 7.12 3.81 -2.72
CA VAL A 88 8.35 4.29 -2.06
C VAL A 88 9.15 3.11 -1.54
N ILE A 89 10.45 3.14 -1.77
CA ILE A 89 11.43 2.23 -1.17
C ILE A 89 12.18 3.01 -0.10
N ALA A 90 11.99 2.66 1.16
CA ALA A 90 12.65 3.30 2.30
C ALA A 90 13.74 2.38 2.87
N GLY A 91 14.97 2.86 2.94
CA GLY A 91 16.07 2.00 3.38
C GLY A 91 17.39 2.70 3.66
N ASP A 92 18.44 1.90 3.62
CA ASP A 92 19.83 2.29 3.89
C ASP A 92 20.65 2.46 2.58
N SER A 93 21.97 2.28 2.65
CA SER A 93 22.88 2.38 1.51
C SER A 93 22.58 1.39 0.36
N ILE A 94 21.87 0.30 0.61
CA ILE A 94 21.42 -0.57 -0.49
C ILE A 94 20.34 0.12 -1.30
N THR A 95 19.40 0.81 -0.65
CA THR A 95 18.36 1.59 -1.35
C THR A 95 18.97 2.79 -2.09
N GLU A 96 20.04 3.38 -1.58
CA GLU A 96 20.78 4.45 -2.28
C GLU A 96 21.24 4.03 -3.67
N GLY A 97 21.70 2.80 -3.86
CA GLY A 97 22.14 2.33 -5.16
C GLY A 97 21.05 2.34 -6.23
N VAL A 98 19.79 2.27 -5.85
CA VAL A 98 18.67 2.38 -6.81
C VAL A 98 18.65 3.75 -7.49
N GLU A 99 18.86 4.82 -6.73
CA GLU A 99 18.94 6.18 -7.24
C GLU A 99 20.33 6.44 -7.86
N GLY A 100 21.38 6.00 -7.18
CA GLY A 100 22.76 6.23 -7.63
C GLY A 100 23.09 5.62 -9.00
N TYR A 101 22.48 4.49 -9.35
CA TYR A 101 22.59 3.89 -10.69
C TYR A 101 21.47 4.32 -11.66
N GLY A 102 20.58 5.25 -11.24
CA GLY A 102 19.60 5.88 -12.11
C GLY A 102 18.34 5.06 -12.42
N TYR A 103 18.06 4.01 -11.65
CA TYR A 103 16.86 3.18 -11.86
C TYR A 103 15.59 3.84 -11.36
N LEU A 104 15.64 4.55 -10.23
CA LEU A 104 14.51 5.30 -9.67
C LEU A 104 14.97 6.66 -9.14
N ASP A 105 14.03 7.59 -9.04
CA ASP A 105 14.29 8.95 -8.58
C ASP A 105 14.16 9.07 -7.03
N LYS A 106 14.58 10.21 -6.47
CA LYS A 106 14.64 10.49 -5.02
C LYS A 106 13.28 10.52 -4.32
N ASP A 107 12.21 10.69 -5.05
CA ASP A 107 10.84 10.63 -4.54
C ASP A 107 10.32 9.19 -4.40
N VAL A 108 10.97 8.23 -5.06
CA VAL A 108 10.70 6.81 -4.92
C VAL A 108 11.72 6.12 -4.00
N ALA A 109 13.01 6.42 -4.16
CA ALA A 109 14.10 5.85 -3.35
C ALA A 109 14.48 6.80 -2.20
N VAL A 110 13.92 6.56 -1.01
CA VAL A 110 14.15 7.37 0.20
C VAL A 110 15.12 6.65 1.14
N PHE A 111 16.33 7.15 1.25
CA PHE A 111 17.40 6.45 1.96
C PHE A 111 18.26 7.37 2.82
N GLU A 112 19.09 6.75 3.68
CA GLU A 112 20.20 7.36 4.38
C GLU A 112 21.29 6.33 4.66
N ARG A 113 22.55 6.65 4.36
CA ARG A 113 23.68 5.73 4.56
C ARG A 113 23.85 5.35 6.02
N GLY A 114 24.09 4.09 6.29
CA GLY A 114 24.36 3.60 7.64
C GLY A 114 23.15 3.60 8.57
N VAL A 115 21.96 3.94 8.08
CA VAL A 115 20.75 3.97 8.90
C VAL A 115 20.34 2.55 9.34
N SER A 116 19.86 2.45 10.57
CA SER A 116 19.21 1.25 11.12
C SER A 116 17.74 1.55 11.42
N ILE A 117 16.95 0.52 11.70
CA ILE A 117 15.56 0.71 12.14
C ILE A 117 15.46 1.58 13.40
N ALA A 118 16.47 1.52 14.29
CA ALA A 118 16.49 2.34 15.49
C ALA A 118 16.75 3.83 15.21
N SER A 119 17.44 4.15 14.11
CA SER A 119 17.85 5.51 13.72
C SER A 119 17.13 6.02 12.46
N GLU A 120 16.02 5.40 12.05
CA GLU A 120 15.29 5.66 10.79
C GLU A 120 14.60 7.04 10.67
N LYS A 121 14.73 7.88 11.68
CA LYS A 121 13.91 9.09 11.91
C LYS A 121 13.68 9.98 10.69
N GLY A 122 14.70 10.21 9.88
CA GLY A 122 14.58 11.03 8.67
C GLY A 122 13.94 10.28 7.51
N VAL A 123 14.35 9.05 7.26
CA VAL A 123 13.91 8.21 6.13
C VAL A 123 12.40 7.94 6.19
N ILE A 124 11.93 7.41 7.29
CA ILE A 124 10.50 7.08 7.44
C ILE A 124 9.61 8.32 7.47
N LYS A 125 10.08 9.44 8.03
CA LYS A 125 9.32 10.70 7.98
C LYS A 125 9.13 11.17 6.54
N ARG A 126 10.19 11.11 5.71
CA ARG A 126 10.12 11.46 4.27
C ARG A 126 9.21 10.48 3.51
N ALA A 127 9.38 9.19 3.72
CA ALA A 127 8.56 8.16 3.08
C ALA A 127 7.06 8.32 3.39
N ILE A 128 6.68 8.63 4.63
CA ILE A 128 5.30 8.89 5.03
C ILE A 128 4.74 10.15 4.35
N ALA A 129 5.55 11.20 4.20
CA ALA A 129 5.12 12.45 3.57
C ALA A 129 4.74 12.27 2.09
N LEU A 130 5.32 11.29 1.40
CA LEU A 130 5.03 10.95 0.00
C LEU A 130 3.71 10.18 -0.18
N LYS A 131 3.08 9.70 0.89
CA LYS A 131 1.80 8.96 0.88
C LYS A 131 1.73 7.85 -0.18
N PRO A 132 2.68 6.91 -0.20
CA PRO A 132 2.73 5.88 -1.23
C PRO A 132 1.57 4.88 -1.12
N ASN A 133 1.18 4.29 -2.26
CA ASN A 133 0.26 3.15 -2.31
C ASN A 133 0.94 1.87 -1.75
N ILE A 134 2.24 1.70 -2.05
CA ILE A 134 3.07 0.61 -1.53
C ILE A 134 4.35 1.20 -0.95
N LEU A 135 4.64 0.84 0.29
CA LEU A 135 5.88 1.19 0.98
C LEU A 135 6.74 -0.06 1.18
N PHE A 136 7.87 -0.11 0.51
CA PHE A 136 8.88 -1.14 0.69
C PHE A 136 9.87 -0.70 1.78
N LEU A 137 10.10 -1.55 2.77
CA LEU A 137 11.07 -1.31 3.84
C LEU A 137 12.30 -2.18 3.59
N SER A 138 13.45 -1.54 3.42
CA SER A 138 14.73 -2.20 3.07
C SER A 138 15.80 -1.84 4.10
N PHE A 139 15.61 -2.30 5.34
CA PHE A 139 16.53 -2.11 6.45
C PHE A 139 17.08 -3.46 6.94
N GLY A 140 18.21 -3.41 7.64
CA GLY A 140 18.68 -4.55 8.39
C GLY A 140 20.17 -4.82 8.29
N LEU A 141 20.86 -4.37 7.25
CA LEU A 141 22.31 -4.57 7.13
C LEU A 141 23.06 -3.95 8.32
N ASN A 142 22.73 -2.71 8.66
CA ASN A 142 23.31 -2.00 9.81
C ASN A 142 22.78 -2.53 11.16
N ASP A 143 21.56 -3.05 11.16
CA ASP A 143 20.92 -3.63 12.34
C ASP A 143 21.57 -4.95 12.79
N LEU A 144 22.20 -5.69 11.87
CA LEU A 144 22.96 -6.90 12.21
C LEU A 144 24.06 -6.60 13.23
N GLU A 145 24.80 -5.52 13.03
CA GLU A 145 25.85 -5.08 13.95
C GLU A 145 25.25 -4.42 15.20
N LEU A 146 24.27 -3.49 15.03
CA LEU A 146 23.61 -2.79 16.12
C LEU A 146 23.00 -3.72 17.16
N TYR A 147 22.32 -4.76 16.72
CA TYR A 147 21.69 -5.75 17.61
C TYR A 147 22.57 -6.96 17.90
N ASN A 148 23.82 -6.95 17.45
CA ASN A 148 24.77 -8.07 17.59
C ASN A 148 24.14 -9.43 17.28
N GLY A 149 23.47 -9.53 16.15
CA GLY A 149 22.78 -10.75 15.70
C GLY A 149 21.51 -11.13 16.49
N ASN A 150 20.98 -10.23 17.35
CA ASN A 150 19.75 -10.49 18.10
C ASN A 150 18.49 -10.21 17.26
N ALA A 151 18.02 -11.22 16.53
CA ALA A 151 16.85 -11.10 15.65
C ALA A 151 15.55 -10.74 16.41
N LYS A 152 15.42 -11.12 17.70
CA LYS A 152 14.24 -10.81 18.50
C LYS A 152 14.11 -9.29 18.76
N LYS A 153 15.23 -8.63 19.07
CA LYS A 153 15.27 -7.16 19.22
C LYS A 153 14.99 -6.45 17.89
N PHE A 154 15.55 -6.96 16.79
CA PHE A 154 15.31 -6.42 15.45
C PHE A 154 13.83 -6.48 15.05
N VAL A 155 13.18 -7.63 15.18
CA VAL A 155 11.75 -7.78 14.89
C VAL A 155 10.88 -6.90 15.79
N ALA A 156 11.24 -6.73 17.06
CA ALA A 156 10.53 -5.82 17.96
C ALA A 156 10.61 -4.35 17.49
N ALA A 157 11.76 -3.95 16.91
CA ALA A 157 11.91 -2.62 16.30
C ALA A 157 11.05 -2.50 15.03
N TYR A 158 11.03 -3.52 14.15
CA TYR A 158 10.13 -3.55 13.00
C TYR A 158 8.65 -3.45 13.40
N ALA A 159 8.23 -4.17 14.43
CA ALA A 159 6.84 -4.12 14.89
C ALA A 159 6.43 -2.71 15.33
N LYS A 160 7.31 -1.99 16.04
CA LYS A 160 7.08 -0.58 16.40
C LYS A 160 7.00 0.32 15.17
N LEU A 161 7.90 0.12 14.20
CA LEU A 161 7.93 0.88 12.95
C LEU A 161 6.67 0.67 12.13
N VAL A 162 6.25 -0.58 11.91
CA VAL A 162 5.03 -0.93 11.17
C VAL A 162 3.80 -0.31 11.84
N LYS A 163 3.69 -0.39 13.17
CA LYS A 163 2.59 0.24 13.91
C LYS A 163 2.55 1.76 13.69
N LYS A 164 3.71 2.42 13.70
CA LYS A 164 3.83 3.87 13.42
C LYS A 164 3.38 4.21 12.00
N ILE A 165 3.80 3.42 11.00
CA ILE A 165 3.44 3.62 9.59
C ILE A 165 1.93 3.41 9.41
N ARG A 166 1.37 2.30 9.86
CA ARG A 166 -0.07 2.01 9.74
C ARG A 166 -0.97 3.08 10.36
N LYS A 167 -0.53 3.69 11.48
CA LYS A 167 -1.27 4.81 12.09
C LYS A 167 -1.33 6.05 11.19
N LYS A 168 -0.33 6.28 10.36
CA LYS A 168 -0.22 7.48 9.49
C LYS A 168 -0.70 7.22 8.06
N LEU A 169 -0.58 5.99 7.61
CA LEU A 169 -0.87 5.53 6.27
C LEU A 169 -1.69 4.21 6.36
N PRO A 170 -2.97 4.26 6.75
CA PRO A 170 -3.79 3.06 6.99
C PRO A 170 -3.99 2.22 5.73
N ASP A 171 -4.06 2.85 4.55
CA ASP A 171 -4.35 2.21 3.27
C ASP A 171 -3.09 1.79 2.50
N THR A 172 -1.90 2.18 2.97
CA THR A 172 -0.64 1.84 2.31
C THR A 172 -0.28 0.37 2.54
N LYS A 173 -0.06 -0.36 1.44
CA LYS A 173 0.49 -1.70 1.50
C LYS A 173 1.95 -1.64 1.95
N ILE A 174 2.30 -2.38 3.00
CA ILE A 174 3.67 -2.49 3.48
C ILE A 174 4.29 -3.79 2.97
N CYS A 175 5.48 -3.71 2.38
CA CYS A 175 6.32 -4.84 2.01
C CYS A 175 7.66 -4.73 2.72
N ILE A 176 8.22 -5.84 3.18
CA ILE A 176 9.52 -5.86 3.85
C ILE A 176 10.49 -6.73 3.06
N ASN A 177 11.61 -6.12 2.63
CA ASN A 177 12.69 -6.82 1.96
C ASN A 177 13.56 -7.59 2.98
N SER A 178 14.08 -8.74 2.56
CA SER A 178 15.05 -9.48 3.36
C SER A 178 16.33 -8.69 3.58
N VAL A 179 16.97 -8.90 4.72
CA VAL A 179 18.36 -8.47 4.96
C VAL A 179 19.26 -9.25 4.00
N LEU A 180 20.00 -8.56 3.17
CA LEU A 180 20.91 -9.18 2.20
C LEU A 180 22.14 -9.73 2.91
N PRO A 181 22.58 -10.95 2.60
CA PRO A 181 23.77 -11.53 3.20
C PRO A 181 25.02 -10.82 2.68
N ALA A 182 26.02 -10.62 3.51
CA ALA A 182 27.35 -10.24 3.07
C ALA A 182 28.13 -11.46 2.55
N THR A 183 29.21 -11.24 1.80
CA THR A 183 30.13 -12.31 1.37
C THR A 183 30.73 -13.05 2.57
N LYS A 184 31.12 -14.32 2.37
CA LYS A 184 31.80 -15.11 3.41
C LYS A 184 33.07 -14.42 3.90
N LYS A 185 33.84 -13.77 3.02
CA LYS A 185 35.05 -13.01 3.36
C LYS A 185 34.74 -11.83 4.29
N LYS A 186 33.69 -11.04 3.97
CA LYS A 186 33.26 -9.90 4.80
C LYS A 186 32.71 -10.39 6.15
N ALA A 187 31.88 -11.43 6.17
CA ALA A 187 31.30 -11.99 7.39
C ALA A 187 32.31 -12.67 8.32
N ARG A 188 33.51 -13.08 7.83
CA ARG A 188 34.61 -13.50 8.69
C ARG A 188 35.21 -12.30 9.45
N LYS A 189 35.31 -11.14 8.80
CA LYS A 189 35.81 -9.89 9.41
C LYS A 189 34.82 -9.24 10.36
N LYS A 190 33.51 -9.39 10.07
CA LYS A 190 32.40 -8.84 10.84
C LYS A 190 31.40 -9.95 11.19
N PRO A 191 31.59 -10.69 12.31
CA PRO A 191 30.82 -11.89 12.64
C PRO A 191 29.32 -11.67 12.74
N ALA A 192 28.86 -10.45 13.15
CA ALA A 192 27.43 -10.11 13.24
C ALA A 192 26.69 -10.28 11.90
N LEU A 193 27.38 -10.09 10.76
CA LEU A 193 26.79 -10.24 9.41
C LEU A 193 26.37 -11.70 9.09
N LYS A 194 26.90 -12.68 9.81
CA LYS A 194 26.46 -14.10 9.69
C LYS A 194 25.00 -14.29 10.11
N ALA A 195 24.44 -13.34 10.87
CA ALA A 195 23.09 -13.44 11.41
C ALA A 195 21.98 -13.08 10.42
N ALA A 196 22.29 -12.65 9.18
CA ALA A 196 21.26 -12.25 8.18
C ALA A 196 20.16 -13.31 8.00
N GLY A 197 20.51 -14.61 7.86
CA GLY A 197 19.52 -15.66 7.74
C GLY A 197 18.66 -15.86 9.00
N LYS A 198 19.18 -15.56 10.19
CA LYS A 198 18.40 -15.60 11.44
C LYS A 198 17.42 -14.43 11.51
N PHE A 199 17.86 -13.24 11.09
CA PHE A 199 17.02 -12.06 10.98
C PHE A 199 15.88 -12.29 9.98
N ASN A 200 16.19 -12.80 8.79
CA ASN A 200 15.21 -13.08 7.74
C ASN A 200 14.14 -14.09 8.18
N ARG A 201 14.53 -15.17 8.84
CA ARG A 201 13.56 -16.15 9.39
C ARG A 201 12.60 -15.49 10.40
N ALA A 202 13.14 -14.68 11.31
CA ALA A 202 12.33 -14.01 12.32
C ALA A 202 11.42 -12.94 11.72
N THR A 203 11.91 -12.16 10.74
CA THR A 203 11.13 -11.16 10.03
C THR A 203 10.03 -11.78 9.17
N ARG A 204 10.32 -12.89 8.48
CA ARG A 204 9.32 -13.66 7.72
C ARG A 204 8.18 -14.14 8.63
N ALA A 205 8.50 -14.68 9.81
CA ALA A 205 7.49 -15.10 10.77
C ALA A 205 6.63 -13.95 11.29
N PHE A 206 7.25 -12.79 11.54
CA PHE A 206 6.56 -11.55 11.88
C PHE A 206 5.63 -11.09 10.76
N CYS A 207 6.12 -11.02 9.54
CA CYS A 207 5.34 -10.61 8.35
C CYS A 207 4.12 -11.52 8.15
N LYS A 208 4.30 -12.85 8.26
CA LYS A 208 3.19 -13.81 8.17
C LYS A 208 2.11 -13.54 9.24
N LYS A 209 2.50 -13.24 10.48
CA LYS A 209 1.57 -12.92 11.56
C LYS A 209 0.81 -11.61 11.32
N GLU A 210 1.48 -10.62 10.75
CA GLU A 210 0.95 -9.27 10.54
C GLU A 210 0.26 -9.07 9.19
N GLY A 211 0.20 -10.10 8.32
CA GLY A 211 -0.34 -9.96 6.96
C GLY A 211 0.50 -9.05 6.06
N ILE A 212 1.83 -9.02 6.25
CA ILE A 212 2.78 -8.20 5.49
C ILE A 212 3.48 -9.08 4.45
N THR A 213 3.67 -8.58 3.24
CA THR A 213 4.47 -9.26 2.22
C THR A 213 5.96 -9.20 2.61
N PHE A 214 6.60 -10.37 2.76
CA PHE A 214 8.04 -10.49 2.96
C PHE A 214 8.71 -10.96 1.67
N ILE A 215 9.58 -10.13 1.10
CA ILE A 215 10.26 -10.39 -0.17
C ILE A 215 11.68 -10.88 0.12
N ASP A 216 11.95 -12.15 -0.21
CA ASP A 216 13.25 -12.76 0.09
C ASP A 216 14.18 -12.77 -1.11
N HIS A 217 15.22 -11.98 -1.05
CA HIS A 217 16.26 -11.87 -2.09
C HIS A 217 17.48 -12.74 -1.82
N THR A 218 17.49 -13.53 -0.73
CA THR A 218 18.68 -14.23 -0.23
C THR A 218 19.27 -15.20 -1.26
N ASP A 219 18.43 -16.01 -1.89
CA ASP A 219 18.90 -17.04 -2.83
C ASP A 219 19.37 -16.41 -4.15
N MET A 220 18.70 -15.35 -4.61
CA MET A 220 19.11 -14.59 -5.78
C MET A 220 20.54 -14.04 -5.60
N VAL A 221 20.81 -13.40 -4.47
CA VAL A 221 22.14 -12.82 -4.19
C VAL A 221 23.21 -13.92 -4.02
N ARG A 222 22.86 -15.05 -3.39
CA ARG A 222 23.78 -16.17 -3.25
C ARG A 222 24.16 -16.83 -4.56
N ALA A 223 23.23 -16.86 -5.50
CA ALA A 223 23.46 -17.41 -6.84
C ALA A 223 24.37 -16.51 -7.69
N HIS A 224 24.51 -15.22 -7.33
CA HIS A 224 25.24 -14.23 -8.11
C HIS A 224 26.32 -13.50 -7.29
N PRO A 225 27.36 -14.21 -6.83
CA PRO A 225 28.41 -13.61 -6.00
C PRO A 225 29.18 -12.49 -6.71
N GLN A 226 29.13 -12.43 -8.03
CA GLN A 226 29.75 -11.37 -8.85
C GLN A 226 29.05 -10.01 -8.71
N TRP A 227 27.84 -9.94 -8.18
CA TRP A 227 27.14 -8.67 -7.98
C TRP A 227 27.63 -7.86 -6.77
N TYR A 228 28.46 -8.48 -5.90
CA TYR A 228 29.02 -7.72 -4.79
C TYR A 228 30.09 -6.76 -5.24
N GLU A 229 30.07 -5.56 -4.68
CA GLU A 229 31.22 -4.66 -4.70
C GLU A 229 32.43 -5.26 -3.96
N PRO A 230 33.66 -4.75 -4.16
CA PRO A 230 34.87 -5.25 -3.52
C PRO A 230 34.79 -5.29 -1.99
N ASP A 231 33.92 -4.49 -1.38
CA ASP A 231 33.71 -4.43 0.06
C ASP A 231 32.95 -5.64 0.61
N GLY A 232 32.25 -6.39 -0.26
CA GLY A 232 31.56 -7.64 0.03
C GLY A 232 30.23 -7.51 0.77
N GLN A 233 29.60 -6.32 0.72
CA GLN A 233 28.26 -6.06 1.31
C GLN A 233 27.39 -5.14 0.49
N HIS A 234 27.95 -4.25 -0.35
CA HIS A 234 27.22 -3.45 -1.33
C HIS A 234 27.20 -4.14 -2.69
N PHE A 235 26.39 -3.62 -3.61
CA PHE A 235 26.11 -4.25 -4.89
C PHE A 235 26.39 -3.33 -6.06
N ILE A 236 26.91 -3.90 -7.16
CA ILE A 236 27.09 -3.23 -8.42
C ILE A 236 25.74 -3.04 -9.15
N SER A 237 25.74 -2.28 -10.24
CA SER A 237 24.54 -1.87 -11.00
C SER A 237 23.66 -3.05 -11.40
N GLU A 238 24.25 -4.16 -11.85
CA GLU A 238 23.55 -5.35 -12.38
C GLU A 238 22.66 -6.08 -11.39
N PHE A 239 22.86 -5.84 -10.09
CA PHE A 239 21.98 -6.37 -9.04
C PHE A 239 20.60 -5.71 -9.04
N TYR A 240 20.52 -4.40 -9.26
CA TYR A 240 19.34 -3.60 -8.99
C TYR A 240 18.15 -3.92 -9.90
N PRO A 241 18.29 -4.14 -11.21
CA PRO A 241 17.17 -4.54 -12.05
C PRO A 241 16.48 -5.82 -11.56
N ARG A 242 17.26 -6.82 -11.14
CA ARG A 242 16.73 -8.09 -10.61
C ARG A 242 16.07 -7.90 -9.25
N TRP A 243 16.63 -7.04 -8.42
CA TRP A 243 16.10 -6.72 -7.10
C TRP A 243 14.74 -5.99 -7.21
N LEU A 244 14.65 -5.00 -8.08
CA LEU A 244 13.42 -4.25 -8.36
C LEU A 244 12.36 -5.14 -9.01
N TYR A 245 12.73 -5.93 -10.01
CA TYR A 245 11.80 -6.87 -10.66
C TYR A 245 11.16 -7.82 -9.65
N LYS A 246 11.96 -8.43 -8.77
CA LYS A 246 11.45 -9.30 -7.73
C LYS A 246 10.52 -8.58 -6.75
N MET A 247 10.84 -7.35 -6.40
CA MET A 247 9.96 -6.50 -5.57
C MET A 247 8.63 -6.25 -6.28
N ALA A 248 8.63 -5.88 -7.53
CA ALA A 248 7.43 -5.63 -8.32
C ALA A 248 6.55 -6.90 -8.42
N LYS A 249 7.15 -8.04 -8.75
CA LYS A 249 6.46 -9.33 -8.89
C LYS A 249 5.84 -9.81 -7.57
N GLU A 250 6.61 -9.86 -6.48
CA GLU A 250 6.13 -10.39 -5.19
C GLU A 250 5.20 -9.41 -4.45
N SER A 251 5.22 -8.13 -4.80
CA SER A 251 4.27 -7.16 -4.28
C SER A 251 2.96 -7.08 -5.07
N GLY A 252 2.86 -7.71 -6.25
CA GLY A 252 1.70 -7.65 -7.14
C GLY A 252 1.58 -6.29 -7.85
N LEU A 253 2.70 -5.61 -8.10
CA LEU A 253 2.74 -4.45 -9.01
C LEU A 253 2.64 -4.88 -10.47
N ILE A 254 3.20 -6.06 -10.77
CA ILE A 254 3.17 -6.74 -12.07
C ILE A 254 2.78 -8.19 -11.88
#